data_1f88f9ebc9fe18329ad59c658b5c050a
#
_entry.id   1f88f9ebc9fe18329ad59c658b5c050a
#
_cell.length_a   1.000
_cell.length_b   1.000
_cell.length_c   1.000
_cell.angle_alpha   90.00
_cell.angle_beta   90.00
_cell.angle_gamma   90.00
#
_symmetry.space_group_name_H-M   'P 1'
#
loop_
_entity.id
_entity.type
_entity.pdbx_description
1 polymer ?
#
loop_
_entity_poly.entity_id
_entity_poly.type
_entity_poly.pdbx_seq_one_letter_code
_entity_poly.pdbx_strand_id
1 'polypeptide(L)'
;MKRLLLVVFITLISLSQGLSQSQKKKGFNGYDGGMMLHAGYVSKTIKPVDFKAEGITKGIGGAIRFHFGEHYRLGTEGYVSTLSLNKDLSKGSYLKTFWAGLTNDFYWQFGKFMPYAGLSVGGGTLTDCFIFEGDNHDWNPESKAMINKTAFIAIDPYIGCDYCLTDALHLTLKIDFLTGFNNSELYLPIGPRFYIGAIFFH
;
A
#
# COMPACT_ATOMS: atom_id res chain seq x y z
N MET A 1 17.84 -14.46 10.06
CA MET A 1 16.91 -13.40 9.69
C MET A 1 17.18 -12.07 10.40
N LYS A 2 17.27 -11.98 11.74
CA LYS A 2 17.53 -10.72 12.48
C LYS A 2 18.81 -9.99 12.04
N ARG A 3 19.90 -10.70 11.74
CA ARG A 3 21.17 -10.11 11.28
C ARG A 3 21.09 -9.54 9.86
N LEU A 4 20.30 -10.14 8.98
CA LEU A 4 20.10 -9.65 7.60
C LEU A 4 19.29 -8.34 7.58
N LEU A 5 18.25 -8.25 8.42
CA LEU A 5 17.46 -7.02 8.62
C LEU A 5 18.30 -5.87 9.16
N LEU A 6 19.22 -6.16 10.10
CA LEU A 6 20.11 -5.15 10.66
C LEU A 6 21.11 -4.62 9.61
N VAL A 7 21.65 -5.50 8.77
CA VAL A 7 22.56 -5.13 7.68
C VAL A 7 21.85 -4.26 6.64
N VAL A 8 20.62 -4.62 6.24
CA VAL A 8 19.82 -3.82 5.32
C VAL A 8 19.48 -2.45 5.92
N PHE A 9 19.16 -2.39 7.21
CA PHE A 9 18.89 -1.13 7.90
C PHE A 9 20.12 -0.22 8.02
N ILE A 10 21.30 -0.80 8.31
CA ILE A 10 22.57 -0.06 8.38
C ILE A 10 23.02 0.41 6.99
N THR A 11 22.83 -0.39 5.94
CA THR A 11 23.15 0.03 4.56
C THR A 11 22.22 1.13 4.06
N LEU A 12 20.94 1.13 4.42
CA LEU A 12 20.00 2.22 4.13
C LEU A 12 20.39 3.52 4.83
N ILE A 13 20.83 3.45 6.09
CA ILE A 13 21.31 4.62 6.85
C ILE A 13 22.64 5.16 6.27
N SER A 14 23.56 4.31 5.88
CA SER A 14 24.85 4.73 5.29
C SER A 14 24.70 5.32 3.89
N LEU A 15 23.77 4.82 3.08
CA LEU A 15 23.39 5.43 1.79
C LEU A 15 22.80 6.83 1.98
N SER A 16 22.01 7.05 3.02
CA SER A 16 21.44 8.37 3.31
C SER A 16 22.50 9.42 3.70
N GLN A 17 23.60 9.01 4.30
CA GLN A 17 24.70 9.93 4.68
C GLN A 17 25.62 10.27 3.50
N GLY A 18 25.81 9.35 2.55
CA GLY A 18 26.66 9.57 1.37
C GLY A 18 26.07 10.57 0.34
N LEU A 19 24.76 10.75 0.32
CA LEU A 19 24.07 11.68 -0.59
C LEU A 19 23.94 13.11 -0.03
N SER A 20 24.39 13.35 1.19
CA SER A 20 24.25 14.64 1.89
C SER A 20 25.30 15.70 1.54
N GLN A 21 26.14 15.50 0.52
CA GLN A 21 27.22 16.46 0.20
C GLN A 21 26.92 17.46 -0.90
N SER A 22 25.70 17.59 -1.39
CA SER A 22 25.33 18.69 -2.30
C SER A 22 24.78 19.87 -1.49
N GLN A 23 25.53 20.95 -1.45
CA GLN A 23 25.14 22.20 -0.80
C GLN A 23 24.00 22.87 -1.58
N LYS A 24 22.88 23.09 -0.93
CA LYS A 24 21.94 24.22 -0.94
C LYS A 24 20.48 23.80 -0.91
N LYS A 25 19.85 24.21 0.08
CA LYS A 25 18.51 24.27 0.66
C LYS A 25 18.36 23.28 1.81
N LYS A 26 18.99 23.60 2.93
CA LYS A 26 18.67 22.99 4.22
C LYS A 26 17.34 23.57 4.68
N GLY A 27 16.24 22.83 4.51
CA GLY A 27 14.96 23.28 5.03
C GLY A 27 13.77 22.58 4.38
N PHE A 28 12.62 22.91 4.87
CA PHE A 28 11.32 22.54 4.33
C PHE A 28 11.09 23.29 3.01
N ASN A 29 10.73 22.56 1.95
CA ASN A 29 10.58 23.09 0.60
C ASN A 29 9.15 23.01 0.06
N GLY A 30 8.18 22.70 0.92
CA GLY A 30 6.80 22.56 0.53
C GLY A 30 6.24 21.18 0.85
N TYR A 31 5.02 20.99 0.50
CA TYR A 31 4.34 19.71 0.66
C TYR A 31 3.53 19.38 -0.58
N ASP A 32 3.29 18.11 -0.78
CA ASP A 32 2.36 17.63 -1.79
C ASP A 32 1.37 16.64 -1.19
N GLY A 33 0.27 16.44 -1.87
CA GLY A 33 -0.70 15.46 -1.49
C GLY A 33 -1.75 15.22 -2.55
N GLY A 34 -2.35 14.05 -2.53
CA GLY A 34 -3.33 13.72 -3.53
C GLY A 34 -3.92 12.32 -3.36
N MET A 35 -4.68 11.95 -4.37
CA MET A 35 -5.41 10.69 -4.40
C MET A 35 -4.94 9.80 -5.53
N MET A 36 -4.92 8.50 -5.26
CA MET A 36 -4.51 7.48 -6.22
C MET A 36 -5.53 6.34 -6.23
N LEU A 37 -5.85 5.89 -7.43
CA LEU A 37 -6.54 4.61 -7.67
C LEU A 37 -5.47 3.53 -7.80
N HIS A 38 -5.80 2.32 -7.37
CA HIS A 38 -4.87 1.21 -7.54
C HIS A 38 -5.57 -0.09 -7.89
N ALA A 39 -4.81 -0.97 -8.54
CA ALA A 39 -5.14 -2.35 -8.76
C ALA A 39 -3.93 -3.23 -8.44
N GLY A 40 -4.17 -4.41 -7.88
CA GLY A 40 -3.11 -5.35 -7.55
C GLY A 40 -3.62 -6.78 -7.56
N TYR A 41 -2.70 -7.73 -7.53
CA TYR A 41 -3.03 -9.15 -7.43
C TYR A 41 -2.86 -9.62 -6.00
N VAL A 42 -3.83 -10.42 -5.55
CA VAL A 42 -3.84 -11.02 -4.21
C VAL A 42 -4.05 -12.52 -4.32
N SER A 43 -3.30 -13.28 -3.55
CA SER A 43 -3.49 -14.72 -3.39
C SER A 43 -3.27 -15.09 -1.92
N LYS A 44 -4.32 -15.54 -1.25
CA LYS A 44 -4.29 -15.90 0.18
C LYS A 44 -5.12 -17.16 0.44
N THR A 45 -4.56 -18.09 1.22
CA THR A 45 -5.33 -19.20 1.78
C THR A 45 -5.94 -18.78 3.12
N ILE A 46 -7.25 -18.90 3.24
CA ILE A 46 -8.02 -18.51 4.42
C ILE A 46 -8.30 -19.75 5.26
N LYS A 47 -7.70 -19.80 6.43
CA LYS A 47 -8.00 -20.80 7.46
C LYS A 47 -9.17 -20.28 8.33
N PRO A 48 -10.14 -21.09 8.76
CA PRO A 48 -10.17 -22.55 8.83
C PRO A 48 -10.85 -23.25 7.63
N VAL A 49 -11.31 -22.52 6.62
CA VAL A 49 -12.11 -23.10 5.52
C VAL A 49 -11.22 -23.71 4.43
N ASP A 50 -9.90 -23.53 4.53
CA ASP A 50 -8.88 -23.92 3.51
C ASP A 50 -9.22 -23.41 2.10
N PHE A 51 -9.86 -22.23 2.04
CA PHE A 51 -10.27 -21.57 0.82
C PHE A 51 -9.17 -20.65 0.29
N LYS A 52 -8.80 -20.82 -0.98
CA LYS A 52 -7.82 -19.94 -1.64
C LYS A 52 -8.53 -18.74 -2.26
N ALA A 53 -8.45 -17.59 -1.61
CA ALA A 53 -8.90 -16.33 -2.17
C ALA A 53 -7.81 -15.75 -3.09
N GLU A 54 -8.09 -15.66 -4.39
CA GLU A 54 -7.16 -15.07 -5.35
C GLU A 54 -7.88 -14.19 -6.37
N GLY A 55 -7.21 -13.16 -6.85
CA GLY A 55 -7.76 -12.27 -7.87
C GLY A 55 -7.20 -10.86 -7.85
N ILE A 56 -7.83 -10.01 -8.65
CA ILE A 56 -7.45 -8.60 -8.77
C ILE A 56 -8.19 -7.78 -7.73
N THR A 57 -7.44 -7.17 -6.81
CA THR A 57 -7.96 -6.14 -5.91
C THR A 57 -8.03 -4.80 -6.62
N LYS A 58 -9.00 -3.99 -6.22
CA LYS A 58 -9.13 -2.59 -6.66
C LYS A 58 -9.32 -1.71 -5.44
N GLY A 59 -8.81 -0.50 -5.52
CA GLY A 59 -8.92 0.39 -4.37
C GLY A 59 -8.56 1.84 -4.66
N ILE A 60 -8.66 2.61 -3.60
CA ILE A 60 -8.40 4.03 -3.59
C ILE A 60 -7.64 4.39 -2.33
N GLY A 61 -6.82 5.40 -2.40
CA GLY A 61 -6.13 5.97 -1.26
C GLY A 61 -5.47 7.28 -1.61
N GLY A 62 -4.53 7.69 -0.78
CA GLY A 62 -3.81 8.93 -1.00
C GLY A 62 -2.59 9.05 -0.11
N ALA A 63 -1.83 10.08 -0.38
CA ALA A 63 -0.64 10.42 0.39
C ALA A 63 -0.55 11.92 0.61
N ILE A 64 0.13 12.29 1.70
CA ILE A 64 0.60 13.65 1.97
C ILE A 64 2.09 13.53 2.27
N ARG A 65 2.92 14.30 1.55
CA ARG A 65 4.37 14.23 1.64
C ARG A 65 4.95 15.62 1.84
N PHE A 66 5.93 15.74 2.71
CA PHE A 66 6.67 16.96 3.04
C PHE A 66 8.05 16.85 2.42
N HIS A 67 8.46 17.89 1.69
CA HIS A 67 9.73 17.93 0.98
C HIS A 67 10.82 18.57 1.83
N PHE A 68 11.94 17.88 1.97
CA PHE A 68 13.10 18.35 2.72
C PHE A 68 14.36 18.29 1.85
N GLY A 69 15.09 19.41 1.80
CA GLY A 69 16.25 19.50 0.93
C GLY A 69 15.89 19.31 -0.55
N GLU A 70 16.79 18.72 -1.33
CA GLU A 70 16.63 18.60 -2.78
C GLU A 70 16.01 17.27 -3.22
N HIS A 71 16.09 16.23 -2.37
CA HIS A 71 15.81 14.85 -2.82
C HIS A 71 15.02 14.01 -1.82
N TYR A 72 14.60 14.56 -0.70
CA TYR A 72 14.00 13.75 0.39
C TYR A 72 12.56 14.17 0.67
N ARG A 73 11.69 13.18 0.84
CA ARG A 73 10.31 13.36 1.27
C ARG A 73 9.98 12.45 2.45
N LEU A 74 9.23 12.99 3.39
CA LEU A 74 8.65 12.27 4.51
C LEU A 74 7.16 12.56 4.53
N GLY A 75 6.33 11.54 4.76
CA GLY A 75 4.90 11.76 4.74
C GLY A 75 4.09 10.63 5.37
N THR A 76 2.84 10.58 4.99
CA THR A 76 1.91 9.51 5.35
C THR A 76 1.07 9.14 4.14
N GLU A 77 0.70 7.88 4.08
CA GLU A 77 -0.21 7.38 3.06
C GLU A 77 -1.19 6.37 3.65
N GLY A 78 -2.31 6.17 2.97
CA GLY A 78 -3.30 5.19 3.37
C GLY A 78 -4.20 4.77 2.23
N TYR A 79 -4.58 3.48 2.22
CA TYR A 79 -5.31 2.86 1.13
C TYR A 79 -6.34 1.85 1.61
N VAL A 80 -7.40 1.73 0.83
CA VAL A 80 -8.40 0.67 0.95
C VAL A 80 -8.41 -0.12 -0.34
N SER A 81 -8.27 -1.44 -0.24
CA SER A 81 -8.36 -2.39 -1.36
C SER A 81 -9.48 -3.37 -1.13
N THR A 82 -10.20 -3.77 -2.17
CA THR A 82 -11.24 -4.78 -2.10
C THR A 82 -11.08 -5.79 -3.22
N LEU A 83 -11.14 -7.08 -2.87
CA LEU A 83 -11.28 -8.20 -3.76
C LEU A 83 -12.69 -8.78 -3.60
N SER A 84 -13.47 -8.82 -4.67
CA SER A 84 -14.76 -9.51 -4.69
C SER A 84 -14.55 -10.99 -4.93
N LEU A 85 -15.18 -11.83 -4.11
CA LEU A 85 -15.09 -13.29 -4.15
C LEU A 85 -16.36 -13.94 -4.76
N ASN A 86 -17.16 -13.17 -5.47
CA ASN A 86 -18.47 -13.59 -6.00
C ASN A 86 -18.43 -14.74 -7.03
N LYS A 87 -17.24 -15.12 -7.52
CA LYS A 87 -17.09 -16.23 -8.46
C LYS A 87 -17.09 -17.60 -7.77
N ASP A 88 -16.55 -17.64 -6.57
CA ASP A 88 -16.25 -18.87 -5.83
C ASP A 88 -17.12 -19.04 -4.59
N LEU A 89 -17.82 -17.97 -4.19
CA LEU A 89 -18.69 -17.90 -3.01
C LEU A 89 -19.97 -17.14 -3.36
N SER A 90 -20.92 -17.13 -2.43
CA SER A 90 -22.18 -16.39 -2.56
C SER A 90 -21.95 -14.90 -2.80
N LYS A 91 -22.87 -14.26 -3.53
CA LYS A 91 -22.81 -12.83 -3.82
C LYS A 91 -22.65 -12.01 -2.53
N GLY A 92 -21.75 -11.04 -2.56
CA GLY A 92 -21.44 -10.18 -1.41
C GLY A 92 -20.24 -10.62 -0.60
N SER A 93 -19.64 -11.79 -0.89
CA SER A 93 -18.38 -12.21 -0.26
C SER A 93 -17.20 -11.36 -0.77
N TYR A 94 -16.35 -10.89 0.15
CA TYR A 94 -15.22 -10.04 -0.19
C TYR A 94 -14.05 -10.18 0.78
N LEU A 95 -12.87 -9.83 0.30
CA LEU A 95 -11.67 -9.58 1.08
C LEU A 95 -11.35 -8.08 0.99
N LYS A 96 -11.29 -7.40 2.13
CA LYS A 96 -11.00 -5.97 2.20
C LYS A 96 -9.75 -5.73 3.03
N THR A 97 -8.81 -5.00 2.47
CA THR A 97 -7.59 -4.56 3.14
C THR A 97 -7.64 -3.06 3.31
N PHE A 98 -7.46 -2.61 4.55
CA PHE A 98 -7.17 -1.21 4.88
C PHE A 98 -5.78 -1.14 5.47
N TRP A 99 -4.96 -0.17 5.05
CA TRP A 99 -3.70 0.10 5.70
C TRP A 99 -3.33 1.59 5.61
N ALA A 100 -2.52 2.03 6.57
CA ALA A 100 -1.95 3.36 6.60
C ALA A 100 -0.56 3.32 7.23
N GLY A 101 0.33 4.20 6.80
CA GLY A 101 1.70 4.22 7.28
C GLY A 101 2.41 5.55 7.07
N LEU A 102 3.58 5.63 7.68
CA LEU A 102 4.55 6.69 7.43
C LEU A 102 5.38 6.31 6.21
N THR A 103 5.54 7.22 5.30
CA THR A 103 6.30 7.06 4.05
C THR A 103 7.55 7.90 4.09
N ASN A 104 8.59 7.37 3.51
CA ASN A 104 9.91 7.95 3.41
C ASN A 104 10.46 7.62 2.03
N ASP A 105 10.77 8.61 1.20
CA ASP A 105 11.31 8.40 -0.12
C ASP A 105 12.37 9.42 -0.53
N PHE A 106 13.14 9.01 -1.54
CA PHE A 106 14.06 9.87 -2.26
C PHE A 106 13.55 10.06 -3.68
N TYR A 107 13.64 11.27 -4.18
CA TYR A 107 13.23 11.63 -5.53
C TYR A 107 14.33 12.40 -6.26
N TRP A 108 14.29 12.34 -7.58
CA TRP A 108 15.19 13.08 -8.48
C TRP A 108 14.37 13.76 -9.55
N GLN A 109 14.68 14.99 -9.85
CA GLN A 109 13.97 15.76 -10.89
C GLN A 109 14.76 15.78 -12.20
N PHE A 110 14.15 15.27 -13.26
CA PHE A 110 14.66 15.28 -14.63
C PHE A 110 13.65 15.98 -15.55
N GLY A 111 13.76 17.31 -15.64
CA GLY A 111 12.78 18.11 -16.35
C GLY A 111 11.37 17.97 -15.76
N LYS A 112 10.44 17.40 -16.52
CA LYS A 112 9.07 17.14 -16.07
C LYS A 112 8.87 15.79 -15.35
N PHE A 113 9.86 14.93 -15.36
CA PHE A 113 9.80 13.62 -14.71
C PHE A 113 10.48 13.66 -13.35
N MET A 114 9.84 13.11 -12.36
CA MET A 114 10.34 13.03 -11.00
C MET A 114 10.22 11.58 -10.50
N PRO A 115 11.16 10.69 -10.91
CA PRO A 115 11.23 9.34 -10.36
C PRO A 115 11.54 9.36 -8.87
N TYR A 116 10.99 8.40 -8.14
CA TYR A 116 11.19 8.24 -6.71
C TYR A 116 11.21 6.79 -6.30
N ALA A 117 11.87 6.52 -5.17
CA ALA A 117 11.88 5.23 -4.53
C ALA A 117 11.83 5.39 -3.02
N GLY A 118 11.09 4.53 -2.34
CA GLY A 118 10.88 4.69 -0.92
C GLY A 118 10.37 3.44 -0.22
N LEU A 119 10.09 3.65 1.05
CA LEU A 119 9.59 2.64 1.97
C LEU A 119 8.52 3.25 2.86
N SER A 120 7.39 2.57 2.98
CA SER A 120 6.38 2.90 3.99
C SER A 120 6.36 1.84 5.08
N VAL A 121 6.14 2.27 6.31
CA VAL A 121 5.97 1.41 7.48
C VAL A 121 4.72 1.85 8.21
N GLY A 122 3.85 0.88 8.49
CA GLY A 122 2.58 1.20 9.12
C GLY A 122 1.84 -0.03 9.58
N GLY A 123 0.52 0.07 9.59
CA GLY A 123 -0.34 -1.03 9.96
C GLY A 123 -1.71 -0.95 9.31
N GLY A 124 -2.45 -2.00 9.45
CA GLY A 124 -3.75 -2.07 8.83
C GLY A 124 -4.62 -3.19 9.35
N THR A 125 -5.72 -3.39 8.66
CA THR A 125 -6.67 -4.47 8.94
C THR A 125 -7.05 -5.20 7.67
N LEU A 126 -7.13 -6.50 7.77
CA LEU A 126 -7.69 -7.38 6.76
C LEU A 126 -9.06 -7.84 7.25
N THR A 127 -10.09 -7.66 6.44
CA THR A 127 -11.46 -8.10 6.73
C THR A 127 -11.86 -9.13 5.69
N ASP A 128 -12.12 -10.34 6.14
CA ASP A 128 -12.65 -11.43 5.35
C ASP A 128 -14.17 -11.51 5.62
N CYS A 129 -14.99 -11.37 4.60
CA CYS A 129 -16.44 -11.54 4.71
C CYS A 129 -16.89 -12.65 3.75
N PHE A 130 -17.41 -13.73 4.31
CA PHE A 130 -17.95 -14.86 3.56
C PHE A 130 -19.44 -14.98 3.83
N ILE A 131 -20.22 -15.07 2.77
CA ILE A 131 -21.66 -15.26 2.83
C ILE A 131 -21.92 -16.68 2.31
N PHE A 132 -22.57 -17.50 3.11
CA PHE A 132 -23.01 -18.84 2.77
C PHE A 132 -24.52 -18.80 2.52
N GLU A 133 -24.96 -19.24 1.35
CA GLU A 133 -26.38 -19.47 1.06
C GLU A 133 -26.78 -20.78 1.76
N GLY A 134 -27.76 -20.73 2.66
CA GLY A 134 -28.35 -21.91 3.25
C GLY A 134 -29.16 -22.69 2.20
N ASP A 135 -29.19 -24.00 2.36
CA ASP A 135 -29.96 -24.89 1.48
C ASP A 135 -31.44 -24.53 1.57
N ASN A 136 -32.09 -24.26 0.42
CA ASN A 136 -33.43 -23.71 0.30
C ASN A 136 -34.57 -24.68 0.66
N HIS A 137 -34.43 -25.50 1.69
CA HIS A 137 -35.49 -26.44 2.08
C HIS A 137 -36.37 -25.94 3.23
N ASP A 138 -36.00 -24.82 3.90
CA ASP A 138 -36.81 -24.19 4.93
C ASP A 138 -37.22 -22.78 4.54
N TRP A 139 -38.46 -22.42 4.90
CA TRP A 139 -39.12 -21.12 4.63
C TRP A 139 -38.41 -19.89 5.20
N ASN A 140 -37.25 -20.04 5.85
CA ASN A 140 -36.37 -18.99 6.30
C ASN A 140 -35.00 -19.16 5.64
N PRO A 141 -34.64 -18.39 4.60
CA PRO A 141 -33.27 -18.36 4.09
C PRO A 141 -32.34 -17.68 5.11
N GLU A 142 -31.76 -18.44 6.02
CA GLU A 142 -30.72 -17.96 6.91
C GLU A 142 -29.44 -17.81 6.09
N SER A 143 -29.18 -16.61 5.61
CA SER A 143 -27.85 -16.24 5.10
C SER A 143 -26.88 -16.16 6.28
N LYS A 144 -25.97 -17.12 6.39
CA LYS A 144 -24.91 -17.09 7.42
C LYS A 144 -23.72 -16.30 6.88
N ALA A 145 -23.36 -15.22 7.52
CA ALA A 145 -22.16 -14.46 7.21
C ALA A 145 -21.10 -14.73 8.27
N MET A 146 -19.89 -15.09 7.81
CA MET A 146 -18.70 -15.14 8.65
C MET A 146 -17.85 -13.92 8.35
N ILE A 147 -17.61 -13.09 9.36
CA ILE A 147 -16.74 -11.91 9.26
C ILE A 147 -15.57 -12.12 10.19
N ASN A 148 -14.36 -12.11 9.63
CA ASN A 148 -13.13 -12.12 10.39
C ASN A 148 -12.34 -10.83 10.13
N LYS A 149 -11.80 -10.24 11.18
CA LYS A 149 -10.99 -9.02 11.09
C LYS A 149 -9.66 -9.21 11.79
N THR A 150 -8.58 -9.06 11.05
CA THR A 150 -7.22 -9.26 11.56
C THR A 150 -6.41 -7.99 11.36
N ALA A 151 -5.75 -7.52 12.42
CA ALA A 151 -4.79 -6.43 12.35
C ALA A 151 -3.41 -6.95 11.94
N PHE A 152 -2.62 -6.13 11.25
CA PHE A 152 -1.26 -6.45 10.84
C PHE A 152 -0.35 -5.21 10.88
N ILE A 153 0.95 -5.43 11.00
CA ILE A 153 1.98 -4.42 10.74
C ILE A 153 2.45 -4.62 9.30
N ALA A 154 2.69 -3.54 8.57
CA ALA A 154 3.07 -3.59 7.17
C ALA A 154 4.37 -2.86 6.90
N ILE A 155 5.11 -3.42 5.95
CA ILE A 155 6.25 -2.81 5.28
C ILE A 155 5.92 -2.80 3.78
N ASP A 156 6.08 -1.64 3.15
CA ASP A 156 5.68 -1.40 1.77
C ASP A 156 6.79 -0.68 1.00
N PRO A 157 7.74 -1.41 0.41
CA PRO A 157 8.69 -0.83 -0.53
C PRO A 157 7.98 -0.43 -1.82
N TYR A 158 8.34 0.72 -2.37
CA TYR A 158 7.74 1.23 -3.58
C TYR A 158 8.71 2.01 -4.47
N ILE A 159 8.37 2.06 -5.73
CA ILE A 159 8.97 2.93 -6.73
C ILE A 159 7.88 3.67 -7.50
N GLY A 160 8.17 4.83 -8.03
CA GLY A 160 7.21 5.56 -8.82
C GLY A 160 7.84 6.69 -9.62
N CYS A 161 6.98 7.40 -10.32
CA CYS A 161 7.36 8.58 -11.08
C CYS A 161 6.20 9.58 -11.09
N ASP A 162 6.46 10.80 -10.67
CA ASP A 162 5.55 11.91 -10.82
C ASP A 162 5.87 12.64 -12.12
N TYR A 163 4.86 12.94 -12.93
CA TYR A 163 4.96 13.74 -14.13
C TYR A 163 4.35 15.11 -13.90
N CYS A 164 5.18 16.16 -13.91
CA CYS A 164 4.77 17.54 -13.69
C CYS A 164 3.97 18.06 -14.88
N LEU A 165 2.63 18.09 -14.77
CA LEU A 165 1.76 18.72 -15.77
C LEU A 165 1.86 20.24 -15.68
N THR A 166 1.76 20.76 -14.46
CA THR A 166 1.95 22.17 -14.08
C THR A 166 2.77 22.21 -12.80
N ASP A 167 3.16 23.40 -12.37
CA ASP A 167 3.89 23.57 -11.11
C ASP A 167 3.10 23.08 -9.88
N ALA A 168 1.76 23.07 -9.97
CA ALA A 168 0.89 22.68 -8.87
C ALA A 168 0.24 21.30 -9.04
N LEU A 169 0.26 20.69 -10.24
CA LEU A 169 -0.41 19.43 -10.51
C LEU A 169 0.52 18.43 -11.18
N HIS A 170 0.71 17.30 -10.53
CA HIS A 170 1.50 16.17 -11.02
C HIS A 170 0.61 14.94 -11.20
N LEU A 171 0.86 14.18 -12.26
CA LEU A 171 0.33 12.81 -12.39
C LEU A 171 1.35 11.85 -11.80
N THR A 172 0.90 10.94 -10.94
CA THR A 172 1.77 9.93 -10.34
C THR A 172 1.46 8.54 -10.85
N LEU A 173 2.50 7.77 -11.11
CA LEU A 173 2.48 6.33 -11.27
C LEU A 173 3.36 5.72 -10.19
N LYS A 174 2.82 4.75 -9.43
CA LYS A 174 3.53 4.06 -8.35
C LYS A 174 3.34 2.56 -8.49
N ILE A 175 4.35 1.80 -8.16
CA ILE A 175 4.29 0.35 -7.98
C ILE A 175 4.80 0.08 -6.58
N ASP A 176 4.08 -0.73 -5.81
CA ASP A 176 4.50 -1.14 -4.48
C ASP A 176 4.37 -2.65 -4.26
N PHE A 177 4.86 -3.08 -3.10
CA PHE A 177 4.86 -4.48 -2.71
C PHE A 177 4.55 -4.61 -1.22
N LEU A 178 3.26 -4.44 -0.87
CA LEU A 178 2.81 -4.48 0.52
C LEU A 178 3.03 -5.86 1.14
N THR A 179 3.79 -5.89 2.22
CA THR A 179 4.05 -7.07 3.03
C THR A 179 3.54 -6.85 4.43
N GLY A 180 2.59 -7.65 4.87
CA GLY A 180 2.01 -7.56 6.21
C GLY A 180 2.40 -8.74 7.09
N PHE A 181 2.61 -8.46 8.37
CA PHE A 181 3.01 -9.43 9.38
C PHE A 181 2.03 -9.40 10.56
N ASN A 182 1.69 -10.59 11.06
CA ASN A 182 0.96 -10.76 12.30
C ASN A 182 1.56 -11.95 13.06
N ASN A 183 1.90 -11.78 14.33
CA ASN A 183 2.48 -12.81 15.20
C ASN A 183 3.63 -13.61 14.56
N SER A 184 4.55 -12.93 13.88
CA SER A 184 5.70 -13.50 13.18
C SER A 184 5.39 -14.33 11.93
N GLU A 185 4.16 -14.45 11.52
CA GLU A 185 3.76 -15.07 10.26
C GLU A 185 3.55 -14.01 9.17
N LEU A 186 3.88 -14.36 7.93
CA LEU A 186 3.54 -13.54 6.76
C LEU A 186 2.04 -13.65 6.53
N TYR A 187 1.31 -12.57 6.76
CA TYR A 187 -0.15 -12.59 6.85
C TYR A 187 -0.86 -12.10 5.61
N LEU A 188 -0.25 -11.16 4.88
CA LEU A 188 -0.84 -10.63 3.68
C LEU A 188 -0.37 -11.37 2.43
N PRO A 189 -1.30 -11.58 1.50
CA PRO A 189 -0.94 -11.98 0.17
C PRO A 189 -0.01 -10.94 -0.43
N ILE A 190 1.14 -11.39 -0.85
CA ILE A 190 2.18 -10.58 -1.44
C ILE A 190 1.87 -10.51 -2.93
N GLY A 191 1.75 -9.33 -3.45
CA GLY A 191 1.61 -9.08 -4.87
C GLY A 191 1.88 -7.62 -5.20
N PRO A 192 2.36 -7.34 -6.40
CA PRO A 192 2.54 -5.96 -6.83
C PRO A 192 1.19 -5.26 -6.95
N ARG A 193 1.18 -3.98 -6.56
CA ARG A 193 0.04 -3.09 -6.78
C ARG A 193 0.51 -1.93 -7.64
N PHE A 194 -0.34 -1.56 -8.57
CA PHE A 194 -0.10 -0.47 -9.51
C PHE A 194 -1.05 0.68 -9.18
N TYR A 195 -0.52 1.88 -9.12
CA TYR A 195 -1.24 3.09 -8.76
C TYR A 195 -1.15 4.12 -9.88
N ILE A 196 -2.24 4.83 -10.06
CA ILE A 196 -2.32 6.03 -10.88
C ILE A 196 -3.11 7.09 -10.12
N GLY A 197 -2.64 8.33 -10.13
CA GLY A 197 -3.30 9.39 -9.40
C GLY A 197 -2.86 10.77 -9.76
N ALA A 198 -3.45 11.73 -9.07
CA ALA A 198 -3.13 13.15 -9.16
C ALA A 198 -2.64 13.64 -7.80
N ILE A 199 -1.51 14.34 -7.83
CA ILE A 199 -0.85 14.92 -6.66
C ILE A 199 -0.79 16.43 -6.86
N PHE A 200 -1.19 17.17 -5.86
CA PHE A 200 -1.14 18.63 -5.83
C PHE A 200 0.04 19.08 -4.99
N PHE A 201 0.86 19.92 -5.56
CA PHE A 201 2.04 20.51 -4.93
C PHE A 201 1.74 21.92 -4.41
N HIS A 202 2.23 22.22 -3.18
CA HIS A 202 2.07 23.52 -2.50
C HIS A 202 3.36 24.04 -1.89
#